data_e16d0ce52f80af1128a0678b843bcb01
#
_entry.id   e16d0ce52f80af1128a0678b843bcb01
#
_cell.length_a   1.000
_cell.length_b   1.000
_cell.length_c   1.000
_cell.angle_alpha   90.00
_cell.angle_beta   90.00
_cell.angle_gamma   90.00
#
_symmetry.space_group_name_H-M   'P 1'
#
loop_
_entity.id
_entity.type
_entity.pdbx_description
1 polymer ?
#
loop_
_entity_poly.entity_id
_entity_poly.type
_entity_poly.pdbx_seq_one_letter_code
_entity_poly.pdbx_strand_id
1 'polypeptide(L)'
;LGLAQTELLIRTEKLEAKLVTALAASEPDNVKAQLDCADLEVISGDLDAAFNRLIECVRRFAGADRTAAKDHLLALFQLVDPADPRLKVARTSLASALF
;
A
#
# COMPACT_ATOMS: atom_id res chain seq x y z
N LEU A 1 1.48 -17.81 -28.53
CA LEU A 1 1.60 -17.93 -27.08
C LEU A 1 3.04 -18.29 -26.75
N GLY A 2 3.74 -17.47 -26.06
CA GLY A 2 5.12 -17.73 -25.71
C GLY A 2 5.77 -16.55 -25.05
N LEU A 3 7.09 -16.44 -25.19
CA LEU A 3 7.89 -15.41 -24.54
C LEU A 3 7.43 -13.99 -24.86
N ALA A 4 7.04 -13.74 -26.12
CA ALA A 4 6.58 -12.41 -26.54
C ALA A 4 5.32 -11.97 -25.80
N GLN A 5 4.39 -12.88 -25.55
CA GLN A 5 3.16 -12.59 -24.82
C GLN A 5 3.45 -12.32 -23.34
N THR A 6 4.34 -13.10 -22.76
CA THR A 6 4.78 -12.89 -21.36
C THR A 6 5.48 -11.54 -21.21
N GLU A 7 6.34 -11.18 -22.16
CA GLU A 7 7.01 -9.86 -22.14
C GLU A 7 6.00 -8.71 -22.24
N LEU A 8 4.95 -8.87 -23.05
CA LEU A 8 3.92 -7.85 -23.18
C LEU A 8 3.16 -7.67 -21.88
N LEU A 9 2.81 -8.77 -21.19
CA LEU A 9 2.14 -8.70 -19.88
C LEU A 9 3.01 -8.02 -18.84
N ILE A 10 4.30 -8.33 -18.78
CA ILE A 10 5.24 -7.70 -17.85
C ILE A 10 5.34 -6.20 -18.11
N ARG A 11 5.41 -5.78 -19.37
CA ARG A 11 5.44 -4.36 -19.72
C ARG A 11 4.17 -3.65 -19.30
N THR A 12 3.00 -4.28 -19.48
CA THR A 12 1.71 -3.73 -19.09
C THR A 12 1.63 -3.56 -17.57
N GLU A 13 2.07 -4.56 -16.81
CA GLU A 13 2.10 -4.49 -15.35
C GLU A 13 3.01 -3.36 -14.85
N LYS A 14 4.18 -3.21 -15.44
CA LYS A 14 5.11 -2.13 -15.09
C LYS A 14 4.54 -0.75 -15.41
N LEU A 15 3.83 -0.62 -16.53
CA LEU A 15 3.18 0.64 -16.90
C LEU A 15 2.07 0.97 -15.91
N GLU A 16 1.23 0.00 -15.55
CA GLU A 16 0.17 0.19 -14.57
C GLU A 16 0.75 0.60 -13.21
N ALA A 17 1.85 -0.02 -12.78
CA ALA A 17 2.52 0.33 -11.54
C ALA A 17 3.00 1.78 -11.55
N LYS A 18 3.58 2.24 -12.65
CA LYS A 18 4.01 3.64 -12.80
C LYS A 18 2.83 4.60 -12.76
N LEU A 19 1.72 4.25 -13.42
CA LEU A 19 0.52 5.09 -13.44
C LEU A 19 -0.09 5.20 -12.05
N VAL A 20 -0.18 4.09 -11.32
CA VAL A 20 -0.70 4.08 -9.94
C VAL A 20 0.18 4.92 -9.02
N THR A 21 1.48 4.78 -9.11
CA THR A 21 2.43 5.54 -8.30
C THR A 21 2.33 7.04 -8.61
N ALA A 22 2.24 7.39 -9.89
CA ALA A 22 2.08 8.79 -10.32
C ALA A 22 0.76 9.37 -9.83
N LEU A 23 -0.32 8.60 -9.91
CA LEU A 23 -1.64 9.03 -9.44
C LEU A 23 -1.64 9.27 -7.94
N ALA A 24 -1.06 8.36 -7.16
CA ALA A 24 -0.95 8.52 -5.71
C ALA A 24 -0.16 9.77 -5.33
N ALA A 25 0.86 10.12 -6.10
CA ALA A 25 1.66 11.32 -5.87
C ALA A 25 0.91 12.60 -6.26
N SER A 26 0.18 12.58 -7.39
CA SER A 26 -0.55 13.75 -7.88
C SER A 26 -1.89 13.98 -7.17
N GLU A 27 -2.48 12.93 -6.62
CA GLU A 27 -3.76 12.97 -5.91
C GLU A 27 -3.62 12.33 -4.53
N PRO A 28 -2.96 13.00 -3.57
CA PRO A 28 -2.70 12.42 -2.24
C PRO A 28 -3.96 12.02 -1.48
N ASP A 29 -5.09 12.66 -1.78
CA ASP A 29 -6.36 12.38 -1.11
C ASP A 29 -7.20 11.31 -1.81
N ASN A 30 -6.69 10.74 -2.89
CA ASN A 30 -7.33 9.62 -3.57
C ASN A 30 -6.99 8.32 -2.82
N VAL A 31 -7.91 7.89 -1.95
CA VAL A 31 -7.66 6.73 -1.08
C VAL A 31 -7.37 5.47 -1.89
N LYS A 32 -8.13 5.23 -2.97
CA LYS A 32 -7.91 4.05 -3.80
C LYS A 32 -6.49 4.02 -4.38
N ALA A 33 -6.00 5.16 -4.87
CA ALA A 33 -4.64 5.26 -5.39
C ALA A 33 -3.61 4.96 -4.31
N GLN A 34 -3.82 5.42 -3.08
CA GLN A 34 -2.93 5.12 -1.96
C GLN A 34 -2.93 3.64 -1.60
N LEU A 35 -4.11 2.99 -1.59
CA LEU A 35 -4.21 1.55 -1.32
C LEU A 35 -3.50 0.73 -2.40
N ASP A 36 -3.73 1.06 -3.67
CA ASP A 36 -3.09 0.38 -4.79
C ASP A 36 -1.56 0.55 -4.76
N CYS A 37 -1.10 1.75 -4.44
CA CYS A 37 0.33 2.03 -4.32
C CYS A 37 0.97 1.25 -3.17
N ALA A 38 0.28 1.14 -2.03
CA ALA A 38 0.73 0.32 -0.91
C ALA A 38 0.88 -1.15 -1.31
N ASP A 39 -0.07 -1.69 -2.07
CA ASP A 39 0.01 -3.06 -2.55
C ASP A 39 1.24 -3.28 -3.44
N LEU A 40 1.54 -2.34 -4.32
CA LEU A 40 2.74 -2.39 -5.16
C LEU A 40 4.02 -2.36 -4.32
N GLU A 41 4.04 -1.55 -3.26
CA GLU A 41 5.18 -1.48 -2.35
C GLU A 41 5.40 -2.82 -1.64
N VAL A 42 4.33 -3.48 -1.18
CA VAL A 42 4.41 -4.81 -0.58
C VAL A 42 4.97 -5.82 -1.58
N ILE A 43 4.47 -5.82 -2.81
CA ILE A 43 4.91 -6.74 -3.86
C ILE A 43 6.40 -6.55 -4.16
N SER A 44 6.89 -5.31 -4.14
CA SER A 44 8.30 -5.00 -4.38
C SER A 44 9.20 -5.24 -3.16
N GLY A 45 8.62 -5.62 -2.03
CA GLY A 45 9.37 -5.91 -0.80
C GLY A 45 9.60 -4.72 0.10
N ASP A 46 9.02 -3.56 -0.20
CA ASP A 46 9.16 -2.35 0.60
C ASP A 46 8.01 -2.22 1.60
N LEU A 47 8.03 -3.07 2.62
CA LEU A 47 6.99 -3.09 3.64
C LEU A 47 6.92 -1.79 4.44
N ASP A 48 8.06 -1.18 4.72
CA ASP A 48 8.08 0.08 5.48
C ASP A 48 7.36 1.20 4.73
N ALA A 49 7.58 1.31 3.43
CA ALA A 49 6.91 2.31 2.60
C ALA A 49 5.40 2.08 2.59
N ALA A 50 4.96 0.83 2.40
CA ALA A 50 3.53 0.48 2.39
C ALA A 50 2.86 0.81 3.71
N PHE A 51 3.46 0.41 4.81
CA PHE A 51 2.91 0.65 6.15
C PHE A 51 2.87 2.15 6.47
N ASN A 52 3.94 2.87 6.20
CA ASN A 52 4.00 4.32 6.44
C ASN A 52 2.98 5.07 5.61
N ARG A 53 2.78 4.67 4.35
CA ARG A 53 1.77 5.27 3.47
C ARG A 53 0.37 5.15 4.05
N LEU A 54 -0.02 3.96 4.47
CA LEU A 54 -1.36 3.72 5.00
C LEU A 54 -1.57 4.30 6.39
N ILE A 55 -0.54 4.30 7.24
CA ILE A 55 -0.61 4.96 8.55
C ILE A 55 -0.82 6.46 8.36
N GLU A 56 -0.13 7.07 7.42
CA GLU A 56 -0.31 8.49 7.11
C GLU A 56 -1.71 8.77 6.58
N CYS A 57 -2.28 7.87 5.78
CA CYS A 57 -3.67 7.97 5.34
C CYS A 57 -4.63 7.93 6.53
N VAL A 58 -4.41 7.05 7.50
CA VAL A 58 -5.22 6.99 8.72
C VAL A 58 -5.15 8.32 9.50
N ARG A 59 -3.99 8.94 9.53
CA ARG A 59 -3.83 10.24 10.21
C ARG A 59 -4.55 11.38 9.49
N ARG A 60 -4.48 11.41 8.15
CA ARG A 60 -4.98 12.52 7.34
C ARG A 60 -6.44 12.41 6.98
N PHE A 61 -6.93 11.19 6.76
CA PHE A 61 -8.29 10.96 6.28
C PHE A 61 -9.27 10.86 7.45
N ALA A 62 -10.55 11.04 7.12
CA ALA A 62 -11.65 10.91 8.07
C ALA A 62 -12.74 10.03 7.47
N GLY A 63 -13.65 9.54 8.30
CA GLY A 63 -14.81 8.79 7.85
C GLY A 63 -14.45 7.51 7.10
N ALA A 64 -15.12 7.27 5.97
CA ALA A 64 -14.99 6.06 5.19
C ALA A 64 -13.56 5.87 4.64
N ASP A 65 -12.88 6.93 4.24
CA ASP A 65 -11.53 6.85 3.70
C ASP A 65 -10.53 6.42 4.76
N ARG A 66 -10.68 6.93 5.98
CA ARG A 66 -9.87 6.51 7.12
C ARG A 66 -10.07 5.03 7.43
N THR A 67 -11.32 4.60 7.46
CA THR A 67 -11.67 3.19 7.70
C THR A 67 -11.09 2.29 6.61
N ALA A 68 -11.19 2.70 5.35
CA ALA A 68 -10.64 1.95 4.23
C ALA A 68 -9.12 1.78 4.37
N ALA A 69 -8.39 2.84 4.71
CA ALA A 69 -6.94 2.78 4.90
C ALA A 69 -6.57 1.87 6.08
N LYS A 70 -7.27 2.00 7.21
CA LYS A 70 -7.06 1.17 8.39
C LYS A 70 -7.30 -0.31 8.09
N ASP A 71 -8.43 -0.62 7.46
CA ASP A 71 -8.79 -2.00 7.16
C ASP A 71 -7.83 -2.64 6.17
N HIS A 72 -7.40 -1.88 5.17
CA HIS A 72 -6.42 -2.34 4.20
C HIS A 72 -5.07 -2.64 4.87
N LEU A 73 -4.63 -1.75 5.76
CA LEU A 73 -3.40 -1.95 6.53
C LEU A 73 -3.46 -3.22 7.39
N LEU A 74 -4.59 -3.43 8.08
CA LEU A 74 -4.79 -4.63 8.89
C LEU A 74 -4.75 -5.90 8.03
N ALA A 75 -5.32 -5.85 6.82
CA ALA A 75 -5.25 -6.96 5.88
C ALA A 75 -3.81 -7.25 5.44
N LEU A 76 -3.01 -6.22 5.18
CA LEU A 76 -1.59 -6.37 4.83
C LEU A 76 -0.79 -6.97 6.00
N PHE A 77 -1.12 -6.64 7.24
CA PHE A 77 -0.46 -7.23 8.40
C PHE A 77 -0.60 -8.75 8.43
N GLN A 78 -1.72 -9.29 7.93
CA GLN A 78 -1.94 -10.75 7.89
C GLN A 78 -1.03 -11.46 6.90
N LEU A 79 -0.45 -10.73 5.95
CA LEU A 79 0.45 -11.28 4.93
C LEU A 79 1.91 -11.31 5.38
N VAL A 80 2.22 -10.69 6.51
CA VAL A 80 3.58 -10.54 7.01
C VAL A 80 3.83 -11.54 8.14
N ASP A 81 5.06 -12.07 8.20
CA ASP A 81 5.47 -12.96 9.30
C ASP A 81 5.23 -12.25 10.65
N PRO A 82 4.48 -12.88 11.59
CA PRO A 82 4.23 -12.28 12.90
C PRO A 82 5.49 -11.91 13.68
N ALA A 83 6.62 -12.55 13.38
CA ALA A 83 7.91 -12.28 14.01
C ALA A 83 8.67 -11.10 13.38
N ASP A 84 8.17 -10.55 12.26
CA ASP A 84 8.85 -9.45 11.58
C ASP A 84 8.82 -8.19 12.47
N PRO A 85 9.98 -7.61 12.81
CA PRO A 85 10.02 -6.41 13.66
C PRO A 85 9.33 -5.20 13.03
N ARG A 86 9.25 -5.12 11.71
CA ARG A 86 8.53 -4.04 11.01
C ARG A 86 7.04 -4.06 11.32
N LEU A 87 6.47 -5.26 11.49
CA LEU A 87 5.06 -5.43 11.85
C LEU A 87 4.76 -4.85 13.23
N LYS A 88 5.62 -5.12 14.21
CA LYS A 88 5.46 -4.59 15.57
C LYS A 88 5.50 -3.07 15.59
N VAL A 89 6.47 -2.48 14.88
CA VAL A 89 6.59 -1.02 14.76
C VAL A 89 5.34 -0.42 14.10
N ALA A 90 4.88 -1.04 13.01
CA ALA A 90 3.70 -0.57 12.29
C ALA A 90 2.42 -0.64 13.13
N ARG A 91 2.25 -1.70 13.91
CA ARG A 91 1.09 -1.82 14.83
C ARG A 91 1.09 -0.73 15.89
N THR A 92 2.25 -0.43 16.45
CA THR A 92 2.40 0.65 17.43
C THR A 92 2.08 2.00 16.80
N SER A 93 2.59 2.24 15.60
CA SER A 93 2.32 3.48 14.87
C SER A 93 0.84 3.63 14.50
N LEU A 94 0.18 2.54 14.12
CA LEU A 94 -1.25 2.56 13.83
C LEU A 94 -2.06 2.90 15.08
N ALA A 95 -1.76 2.27 16.21
CA ALA A 95 -2.42 2.57 17.48
C ALA A 95 -2.30 4.06 17.83
N SER A 96 -1.11 4.63 17.66
CA SER A 96 -0.87 6.05 17.87
C SER A 96 -1.67 6.93 16.91
N ALA A 97 -1.84 6.51 15.65
CA ALA A 97 -2.61 7.25 14.64
C ALA A 97 -4.11 7.22 14.91
N LEU A 98 -4.61 6.19 15.59
CA LEU A 98 -6.03 6.05 15.92
C LEU A 98 -6.45 6.88 17.15
N PHE A 99 -5.50 7.26 17.97
CA PHE A 99 -5.71 8.06 19.17
C PHE A 99 -5.00 9.40 19.07
#